data_b6887cedc4aad19fae03d85da299ea1e
#
_entry.id   b6887cedc4aad19fae03d85da299ea1e
#
_cell.length_a   1.000
_cell.length_b   1.000
_cell.length_c   1.000
_cell.angle_alpha   90.00
_cell.angle_beta   90.00
_cell.angle_gamma   90.00
#
_symmetry.space_group_name_H-M   'P 1'
#
loop_
_entity.id
_entity.type
_entity.pdbx_description
1 polymer ?
#
loop_
_entity_poly.entity_id
_entity_poly.type
_entity_poly.pdbx_seq_one_letter_code
_entity_poly.pdbx_strand_id
1 'polypeptide(L)'
;MKKFFRKIAGYIVTIYANRIYRKAVKEADRVHAERGEMIYVASSIEDVRELVIYNRYKFRQMKKRLFIPKFYISNLKDGAWYFTPDRSGKNGLTEQEREVRRLAFVQHVLHRAKLV
;
A
#
# COMPACT_ATOMS: atom_id res chain seq x y z
N MET A 1 -31.68 -9.95 8.21
CA MET A 1 -30.58 -10.05 9.18
C MET A 1 -29.20 -10.20 8.58
N LYS A 2 -29.01 -11.09 7.58
CA LYS A 2 -27.71 -11.23 6.91
C LYS A 2 -27.20 -9.93 6.32
N LYS A 3 -28.07 -9.10 5.71
CA LYS A 3 -27.69 -7.80 5.14
C LYS A 3 -27.23 -6.80 6.21
N PHE A 4 -27.84 -6.84 7.39
CA PHE A 4 -27.49 -5.96 8.52
C PHE A 4 -26.09 -6.30 9.05
N PHE A 5 -25.81 -7.56 9.32
CA PHE A 5 -24.49 -7.99 9.77
C PHE A 5 -23.40 -7.73 8.74
N ARG A 6 -23.72 -7.90 7.45
CA ARG A 6 -22.77 -7.63 6.36
C ARG A 6 -22.42 -6.15 6.28
N LYS A 7 -23.39 -5.25 6.50
CA LYS A 7 -23.15 -3.80 6.54
C LYS A 7 -22.26 -3.42 7.72
N ILE A 8 -22.52 -3.98 8.91
CA ILE A 8 -21.69 -3.73 10.10
C ILE A 8 -20.28 -4.24 9.88
N ALA A 9 -20.13 -5.47 9.38
CA ALA A 9 -18.83 -6.06 9.08
C ALA A 9 -18.07 -5.22 8.05
N GLY A 10 -18.75 -4.76 6.99
CA GLY A 10 -18.16 -3.88 5.98
C GLY A 10 -17.66 -2.58 6.57
N TYR A 11 -18.43 -2.00 7.48
CA TYR A 11 -18.07 -0.75 8.16
C TYR A 11 -16.82 -0.93 9.04
N ILE A 12 -16.78 -2.01 9.82
CA ILE A 12 -15.64 -2.35 10.68
C ILE A 12 -14.39 -2.61 9.84
N VAL A 13 -14.50 -3.37 8.76
CA VAL A 13 -13.38 -3.68 7.86
C VAL A 13 -12.88 -2.40 7.19
N THR A 14 -13.77 -1.49 6.80
CA THR A 14 -13.40 -0.19 6.21
C THR A 14 -12.58 0.63 7.20
N ILE A 15 -13.00 0.71 8.46
CA ILE A 15 -12.25 1.42 9.51
C ILE A 15 -10.87 0.77 9.69
N TYR A 16 -10.81 -0.55 9.75
CA TYR A 16 -9.58 -1.31 9.91
C TYR A 16 -8.62 -1.08 8.73
N ALA A 17 -9.12 -1.15 7.51
CA ALA A 17 -8.33 -0.93 6.31
C ALA A 17 -7.74 0.48 6.27
N ASN A 18 -8.53 1.50 6.61
CA ASN A 18 -8.07 2.88 6.68
C ASN A 18 -6.99 3.06 7.74
N ARG A 19 -7.12 2.40 8.88
CA ARG A 19 -6.13 2.46 9.97
C ARG A 19 -4.79 1.86 9.51
N ILE A 20 -4.83 0.68 8.89
CA ILE A 20 -3.64 0.02 8.35
C ILE A 20 -2.97 0.91 7.30
N TYR A 21 -3.74 1.46 6.39
CA TYR A 21 -3.24 2.32 5.32
C TYR A 21 -2.55 3.57 5.89
N ARG A 22 -3.21 4.27 6.79
CA ARG A 22 -2.67 5.49 7.41
C ARG A 22 -1.38 5.22 8.18
N LYS A 23 -1.33 4.10 8.90
CA LYS A 23 -0.14 3.69 9.64
C LYS A 23 1.03 3.42 8.69
N ALA A 24 0.79 2.72 7.60
CA ALA A 24 1.82 2.42 6.60
C ALA A 24 2.32 3.68 5.91
N VAL A 25 1.43 4.59 5.52
CA VAL A 25 1.78 5.88 4.91
C VAL A 25 2.63 6.71 5.87
N LYS A 26 2.23 6.78 7.13
CA LYS A 26 2.96 7.53 8.16
C LYS A 26 4.37 6.97 8.34
N GLU A 27 4.52 5.65 8.36
CA GLU A 27 5.81 4.98 8.47
C GLU A 27 6.67 5.24 7.22
N ALA A 28 6.09 5.17 6.04
CA ALA A 28 6.79 5.47 4.79
C ALA A 28 7.30 6.92 4.77
N ASP A 29 6.44 7.86 5.17
CA ASP A 29 6.81 9.27 5.24
C ASP A 29 7.93 9.52 6.27
N ARG A 30 7.88 8.82 7.40
CA ARG A 30 8.92 8.90 8.43
C ARG A 30 10.27 8.42 7.89
N VAL A 31 10.29 7.27 7.25
CA VAL A 31 11.53 6.72 6.67
C VAL A 31 12.06 7.62 5.56
N HIS A 32 11.17 8.16 4.72
CA HIS A 32 11.54 9.14 3.68
C HIS A 32 12.20 10.38 4.30
N ALA A 33 11.62 10.91 5.39
CA ALA A 33 12.18 12.08 6.07
C ALA A 33 13.57 11.82 6.64
N GLU A 34 13.80 10.60 7.17
CA GLU A 34 15.09 10.22 7.74
C GLU A 34 16.16 9.94 6.69
N ARG A 35 15.80 9.26 5.59
CA ARG A 35 16.74 8.75 4.60
C ARG A 35 16.77 9.53 3.29
N GLY A 36 15.73 10.31 3.02
CA GLY A 36 15.60 11.10 1.81
C GLY A 36 15.34 10.28 0.56
N GLU A 37 15.17 8.97 0.66
CA GLU A 37 14.90 8.11 -0.48
C GLU A 37 13.41 7.86 -0.67
N MET A 38 13.02 7.52 -1.90
CA MET A 38 11.65 7.18 -2.23
C MET A 38 11.26 5.86 -1.59
N ILE A 39 10.13 5.85 -0.86
CA ILE A 39 9.62 4.67 -0.14
C ILE A 39 8.27 4.28 -0.74
N TYR A 40 8.07 2.99 -0.94
CA TYR A 40 6.86 2.42 -1.53
C TYR A 40 6.13 1.58 -0.50
N VAL A 41 4.80 1.67 -0.49
CA VAL A 41 3.91 0.85 0.33
C VAL A 41 3.21 -0.14 -0.58
N ALA A 42 3.39 -1.42 -0.34
CA ALA A 42 2.78 -2.48 -1.14
C ALA A 42 2.27 -3.60 -0.25
N SER A 43 1.40 -4.44 -0.80
CA SER A 43 0.91 -5.61 -0.08
C SER A 43 2.03 -6.62 0.15
N SER A 44 2.03 -7.24 1.33
CA SER A 44 2.92 -8.36 1.61
C SER A 44 2.61 -9.55 0.69
N ILE A 45 3.63 -10.27 0.26
CA ILE A 45 3.47 -11.48 -0.53
C ILE A 45 2.83 -12.59 0.31
N GLU A 46 3.14 -12.63 1.60
CA GLU A 46 2.62 -13.64 2.52
C GLU A 46 1.16 -13.39 2.90
N ASP A 47 0.80 -12.12 3.11
CA ASP A 47 -0.58 -11.72 3.42
C ASP A 47 -0.90 -10.43 2.69
N VAL A 48 -1.77 -10.50 1.68
CA VAL A 48 -2.16 -9.37 0.85
C VAL A 48 -2.88 -8.25 1.61
N ARG A 49 -3.37 -8.54 2.82
CA ARG A 49 -4.02 -7.55 3.69
C ARG A 49 -3.00 -6.75 4.50
N GLU A 50 -1.79 -7.27 4.62
CA GLU A 50 -0.71 -6.63 5.36
C GLU A 50 0.09 -5.75 4.43
N LEU A 51 0.42 -4.53 4.88
CA LEU A 51 1.21 -3.59 4.10
C LEU A 51 2.65 -3.57 4.58
N VAL A 52 3.56 -3.55 3.62
CA VAL A 52 5.01 -3.53 3.87
C VAL A 52 5.59 -2.35 3.12
N ILE A 53 6.59 -1.70 3.71
CA ILE A 53 7.31 -0.61 3.05
C ILE A 53 8.60 -1.15 2.42
N TYR A 54 8.89 -0.66 1.22
CA TYR A 54 10.06 -1.05 0.46
C TYR A 54 10.79 0.20 -0.04
N ASN A 55 12.14 0.16 -0.02
CA ASN A 55 12.93 1.01 -0.89
C ASN A 55 13.32 0.20 -2.13
N ARG A 56 13.97 0.84 -3.11
CA ARG A 56 14.40 0.16 -4.34
C ARG A 56 15.32 -1.02 -4.06
N TYR A 57 16.22 -0.85 -3.10
CA TYR A 57 17.20 -1.87 -2.76
C TYR A 57 16.53 -3.12 -2.16
N LYS A 58 15.66 -2.94 -1.18
CA LYS A 58 14.92 -4.04 -0.56
C LYS A 58 14.05 -4.76 -1.58
N PHE A 59 13.42 -4.01 -2.47
CA PHE A 59 12.59 -4.57 -3.52
C PHE A 59 13.40 -5.43 -4.48
N ARG A 60 14.58 -4.96 -4.91
CA ARG A 60 15.47 -5.73 -5.77
C ARG A 60 15.94 -7.01 -5.10
N GLN A 61 16.26 -6.95 -3.82
CA GLN A 61 16.68 -8.13 -3.06
C GLN A 61 15.55 -9.15 -2.94
N MET A 62 14.34 -8.68 -2.66
CA MET A 62 13.17 -9.52 -2.61
C MET A 62 12.92 -10.22 -3.96
N LYS A 63 13.09 -9.53 -5.07
CA LYS A 63 12.98 -10.11 -6.41
C LYS A 63 13.95 -11.25 -6.63
N LYS A 64 15.21 -11.05 -6.28
CA LYS A 64 16.25 -12.09 -6.39
C LYS A 64 15.91 -13.30 -5.53
N ARG A 65 15.48 -13.05 -4.30
CA ARG A 65 15.18 -14.09 -3.31
C ARG A 65 14.00 -14.97 -3.72
N LEU A 66 13.00 -14.37 -4.35
CA LEU A 66 11.75 -15.05 -4.72
C LEU A 66 11.73 -15.50 -6.19
N PHE A 67 12.81 -15.30 -6.91
CA PHE A 67 12.92 -15.66 -8.34
C PHE A 67 11.76 -15.10 -9.19
N ILE A 68 11.30 -13.89 -8.86
CA ILE A 68 10.24 -13.22 -9.64
C ILE A 68 10.90 -12.60 -10.87
N PRO A 69 10.67 -13.14 -12.09
CA PRO A 69 11.30 -12.61 -13.28
C PRO A 69 10.66 -11.28 -13.71
N LYS A 70 11.48 -10.36 -14.19
CA LYS A 70 11.07 -9.14 -14.92
C LYS A 70 10.08 -8.20 -14.21
N PHE A 71 10.23 -7.97 -12.92
CA PHE A 71 9.49 -6.94 -12.24
C PHE A 71 10.29 -5.63 -12.29
N TYR A 72 9.83 -4.64 -13.04
CA TYR A 72 10.51 -3.36 -13.19
C TYR A 72 10.11 -2.39 -12.07
N ILE A 73 11.00 -1.43 -11.75
CA ILE A 73 10.73 -0.41 -10.73
C ILE A 73 9.50 0.44 -11.10
N SER A 74 9.28 0.69 -12.41
CA SER A 74 8.06 1.34 -12.88
C SER A 74 6.80 0.57 -12.49
N ASN A 75 6.85 -0.76 -12.49
CA ASN A 75 5.73 -1.59 -12.05
C ASN A 75 5.50 -1.47 -10.54
N LEU A 76 6.56 -1.25 -9.78
CA LEU A 76 6.44 -1.02 -8.34
C LEU A 76 5.65 0.26 -8.04
N LYS A 77 5.91 1.34 -8.79
CA LYS A 77 5.13 2.58 -8.67
C LYS A 77 3.66 2.35 -9.00
N ASP A 78 3.39 1.64 -10.09
CA ASP A 78 2.03 1.37 -10.54
C ASP A 78 1.28 0.45 -9.58
N GLY A 79 1.95 -0.54 -9.02
CA GLY A 79 1.37 -1.52 -8.10
C GLY A 79 1.38 -1.10 -6.64
N ALA A 80 2.05 -0.02 -6.28
CA ALA A 80 2.12 0.43 -4.90
C ALA A 80 0.81 1.14 -4.49
N TRP A 81 0.36 0.91 -3.27
CA TRP A 81 -0.78 1.62 -2.71
C TRP A 81 -0.45 3.07 -2.35
N TYR A 82 0.83 3.34 -2.12
CA TYR A 82 1.34 4.68 -1.82
C TYR A 82 2.84 4.69 -2.10
N PHE A 83 3.37 5.84 -2.51
CA PHE A 83 4.81 6.07 -2.53
C PHE A 83 5.12 7.54 -2.20
N THR A 84 6.25 7.75 -1.54
CA THR A 84 6.71 9.08 -1.17
C THR A 84 7.33 9.79 -2.37
N PRO A 85 7.55 11.11 -2.27
CA PRO A 85 8.40 11.80 -3.25
C PRO A 85 9.81 11.24 -3.30
N ASP A 86 10.55 11.60 -4.32
CA ASP A 86 11.96 11.26 -4.46
C ASP A 86 12.84 12.13 -3.54
N ARG A 87 14.15 11.95 -3.65
CA ARG A 87 15.11 12.70 -2.82
C ARG A 87 15.02 14.21 -3.00
N SER A 88 14.59 14.67 -4.18
CA SER A 88 14.41 16.11 -4.47
C SER A 88 13.05 16.65 -4.01
N GLY A 89 12.18 15.80 -3.44
CA GLY A 89 10.82 16.16 -3.04
C GLY A 89 9.83 16.20 -4.20
N LYS A 90 10.18 15.62 -5.34
CA LYS A 90 9.35 15.59 -6.55
C LYS A 90 8.91 14.17 -6.89
N ASN A 91 8.01 14.06 -7.85
CA ASN A 91 7.54 12.77 -8.39
C ASN A 91 6.78 11.90 -7.40
N GLY A 92 6.26 12.50 -6.32
CA GLY A 92 5.34 11.83 -5.41
C GLY A 92 3.91 11.86 -5.95
N LEU A 93 3.01 11.25 -5.20
CA LEU A 93 1.58 11.25 -5.53
C LEU A 93 0.97 12.62 -5.21
N THR A 94 0.04 13.07 -6.06
CA THR A 94 -0.81 14.21 -5.74
C THR A 94 -1.82 13.81 -4.67
N GLU A 95 -2.47 14.78 -4.02
CA GLU A 95 -3.52 14.50 -3.03
C GLU A 95 -4.64 13.67 -3.63
N GLN A 96 -5.03 13.97 -4.85
CA GLN A 96 -6.08 13.25 -5.55
C GLN A 96 -5.67 11.81 -5.83
N GLU A 97 -4.45 11.57 -6.30
CA GLU A 97 -3.91 10.24 -6.53
C GLU A 97 -3.81 9.44 -5.23
N ARG A 98 -3.40 10.08 -4.14
CA ARG A 98 -3.34 9.47 -2.81
C ARG A 98 -4.71 8.97 -2.36
N GLU A 99 -5.74 9.80 -2.56
CA GLU A 99 -7.11 9.46 -2.19
C GLU A 99 -7.65 8.29 -3.03
N VAL A 100 -7.39 8.31 -4.34
CA VAL A 100 -7.79 7.21 -5.24
C VAL A 100 -7.15 5.90 -4.79
N ARG A 101 -5.86 5.92 -4.48
CA ARG A 101 -5.14 4.71 -4.05
C ARG A 101 -5.61 4.22 -2.67
N ARG A 102 -5.91 5.13 -1.75
CA ARG A 102 -6.46 4.77 -0.45
C ARG A 102 -7.79 4.05 -0.58
N LEU A 103 -8.70 4.61 -1.40
CA LEU A 103 -10.00 4.00 -1.66
C LEU A 103 -9.85 2.65 -2.36
N ALA A 104 -8.91 2.53 -3.28
CA ALA A 104 -8.62 1.27 -3.96
C ALA A 104 -8.14 0.20 -2.97
N PHE A 105 -7.31 0.57 -2.01
CA PHE A 105 -6.87 -0.35 -0.96
C PHE A 105 -8.03 -0.81 -0.08
N VAL A 106 -8.90 0.11 0.33
CA VAL A 106 -10.08 -0.23 1.13
C VAL A 106 -10.97 -1.22 0.38
N GLN A 107 -11.22 -0.95 -0.91
CA GLN A 107 -12.00 -1.86 -1.76
C GLN A 107 -11.34 -3.23 -1.89
N HIS A 108 -10.03 -3.26 -2.02
CA HIS A 108 -9.27 -4.50 -2.08
C HIS A 108 -9.47 -5.34 -0.81
N VAL A 109 -9.38 -4.73 0.37
CA VAL A 109 -9.56 -5.42 1.65
C VAL A 109 -11.00 -5.92 1.78
N LEU A 110 -11.98 -5.10 1.42
CA LEU A 110 -13.40 -5.49 1.45
C LEU A 110 -13.67 -6.67 0.51
N HIS A 111 -13.10 -6.64 -0.68
CA HIS A 111 -13.24 -7.71 -1.66
C HIS A 111 -12.63 -9.02 -1.13
N ARG A 112 -11.46 -8.96 -0.52
CA ARG A 112 -10.80 -10.13 0.07
C ARG A 112 -11.60 -10.69 1.25
N ALA A 113 -12.31 -9.85 1.98
CA ALA A 113 -13.19 -10.25 3.07
C ALA A 113 -14.58 -10.71 2.59
N LYS A 114 -14.81 -10.69 1.27
CA LYS A 114 -16.09 -11.04 0.63
C LYS A 114 -17.26 -10.18 1.09
N LEU A 115 -16.99 -8.91 1.35
CA LEU A 115 -17.99 -7.93 1.80
C LEU A 115 -18.45 -6.98 0.70
N VAL A 116 -17.88 -7.13 -0.49
CA VAL A 116 -18.25 -6.35 -1.69
C VAL A 116 -18.45 -7.30 -2.86
#